data_44a2994fc0fc19da6eae4c2c91326652
#
_entry.id   44a2994fc0fc19da6eae4c2c91326652
#
_cell.length_a   1.000
_cell.length_b   1.000
_cell.length_c   1.000
_cell.angle_alpha   90.00
_cell.angle_beta   90.00
_cell.angle_gamma   90.00
#
_symmetry.space_group_name_H-M   'P 1'
#
loop_
_entity.id
_entity.type
_entity.pdbx_description
1 polymer ?
#
loop_
_entity_poly.entity_id
_entity_poly.type
_entity_poly.pdbx_seq_one_letter_code
_entity_poly.pdbx_strand_id
1 'polypeptide(L)'
;TYQPWNGTSGITYANGAAYVYLTGNATLSGHLTVDGKTLYLCLNGKTLASNGTAKIQVKNGGRLVLCDCRGGGTFKGATQSVWGGACIYLYTSTLDMFGGKLTGGKVTGKGGGGAIALDDQQCIFNMYGGEISGNNGKNYGGAIFRKFNANMPNTTGGTFNMYGGTIK
;
A
#
# COMPACT_ATOMS: atom_id res chain seq x y z
N THR A 1 11.51 -16.75 9.17
CA THR A 1 12.01 -15.70 10.09
C THR A 1 12.12 -14.39 9.36
N TYR A 2 11.66 -13.28 9.96
CA TYR A 2 11.82 -11.94 9.41
C TYR A 2 13.29 -11.53 9.36
N GLN A 3 13.71 -10.95 8.25
CA GLN A 3 15.04 -10.43 8.01
C GLN A 3 15.09 -8.91 8.18
N PRO A 4 16.21 -8.34 8.67
CA PRO A 4 16.36 -6.90 8.77
C PRO A 4 16.38 -6.26 7.37
N TRP A 5 15.66 -5.14 7.21
CA TRP A 5 15.64 -4.37 5.98
C TRP A 5 15.79 -2.88 6.29
N ASN A 6 16.68 -2.21 5.60
CA ASN A 6 16.97 -0.78 5.79
C ASN A 6 16.01 0.15 5.02
N GLY A 7 15.05 -0.42 4.26
CA GLY A 7 14.09 0.34 3.49
C GLY A 7 14.57 0.77 2.09
N THR A 8 15.83 0.55 1.74
CA THR A 8 16.42 1.00 0.48
C THR A 8 17.09 -0.11 -0.32
N SER A 9 17.62 -1.15 0.35
CA SER A 9 18.22 -2.31 -0.29
C SER A 9 17.17 -3.19 -0.99
N GLY A 10 17.61 -3.97 -1.98
CA GLY A 10 16.77 -4.98 -2.61
C GLY A 10 16.27 -6.03 -1.60
N ILE A 11 15.07 -6.56 -1.84
CA ILE A 11 14.48 -7.63 -1.04
C ILE A 11 14.69 -8.95 -1.75
N THR A 12 15.27 -9.93 -1.05
CA THR A 12 15.46 -11.29 -1.56
C THR A 12 14.24 -12.13 -1.22
N TYR A 13 13.68 -12.79 -2.22
CA TYR A 13 12.57 -13.72 -2.07
C TYR A 13 13.06 -15.16 -2.12
N ALA A 14 12.68 -15.95 -1.13
CA ALA A 14 12.89 -17.40 -1.12
C ALA A 14 11.54 -18.12 -1.32
N ASN A 15 11.48 -19.04 -2.27
CA ASN A 15 10.25 -19.76 -2.62
C ASN A 15 9.03 -18.83 -2.84
N GLY A 16 9.26 -17.68 -3.51
CA GLY A 16 8.20 -16.72 -3.82
C GLY A 16 7.78 -15.81 -2.66
N ALA A 17 8.40 -15.89 -1.49
CA ALA A 17 8.06 -15.08 -0.33
C ALA A 17 9.29 -14.40 0.30
N ALA A 18 9.07 -13.21 0.85
CA ALA A 18 10.06 -12.51 1.66
C ALA A 18 9.41 -12.01 2.95
N TYR A 19 10.15 -12.05 4.03
CA TYR A 19 9.75 -11.56 5.35
C TYR A 19 10.76 -10.53 5.81
N VAL A 20 10.37 -9.27 5.92
CA VAL A 20 11.29 -8.20 6.30
C VAL A 20 10.69 -7.28 7.37
N TYR A 21 11.55 -6.72 8.21
CA TYR A 21 11.19 -5.66 9.13
C TYR A 21 12.11 -4.45 8.99
N LEU A 22 11.56 -3.24 9.15
CA LEU A 22 12.36 -2.01 9.12
C LEU A 22 13.29 -1.92 10.34
N THR A 23 14.56 -1.69 10.07
CA THR A 23 15.58 -1.46 11.11
C THR A 23 15.65 0.00 11.56
N GLY A 24 15.21 0.92 10.72
CA GLY A 24 15.18 2.38 10.97
C GLY A 24 14.14 3.07 10.11
N ASN A 25 13.98 4.37 10.28
CA ASN A 25 13.20 5.17 9.36
C ASN A 25 13.86 5.16 7.97
N ALA A 26 13.06 5.06 6.94
CA ALA A 26 13.54 4.95 5.57
C ALA A 26 12.67 5.72 4.58
N THR A 27 13.24 6.04 3.41
CA THR A 27 12.53 6.71 2.33
C THR A 27 12.71 5.93 1.04
N LEU A 28 11.59 5.56 0.42
CA LEU A 28 11.59 4.95 -0.90
C LEU A 28 11.99 5.99 -1.95
N SER A 29 13.09 5.78 -2.64
CA SER A 29 13.53 6.62 -3.78
C SER A 29 12.89 6.20 -5.10
N GLY A 30 12.34 4.99 -5.17
CA GLY A 30 11.62 4.42 -6.31
C GLY A 30 10.51 3.47 -5.83
N HIS A 31 9.78 2.88 -6.76
CA HIS A 31 8.74 1.91 -6.38
C HIS A 31 9.33 0.67 -5.72
N LEU A 32 8.76 0.27 -4.60
CA LEU A 32 8.93 -1.09 -4.08
C LEU A 32 7.89 -1.98 -4.77
N THR A 33 8.36 -2.82 -5.69
CA THR A 33 7.47 -3.66 -6.51
C THR A 33 7.40 -5.08 -5.96
N VAL A 34 6.18 -5.54 -5.71
CA VAL A 34 5.86 -6.93 -5.35
C VAL A 34 5.11 -7.55 -6.54
N ASP A 35 5.83 -8.29 -7.37
CA ASP A 35 5.36 -8.81 -8.66
C ASP A 35 5.26 -10.33 -8.60
N GLY A 36 4.06 -10.89 -8.59
CA GLY A 36 3.81 -12.33 -8.53
C GLY A 36 4.36 -13.03 -7.29
N LYS A 37 4.72 -12.28 -6.25
CA LYS A 37 5.39 -12.78 -5.03
C LYS A 37 4.64 -12.30 -3.79
N THR A 38 4.99 -12.86 -2.63
CA THR A 38 4.45 -12.41 -1.35
C THR A 38 5.52 -11.67 -0.53
N LEU A 39 5.21 -10.43 -0.14
CA LEU A 39 6.03 -9.66 0.79
C LEU A 39 5.32 -9.52 2.13
N TYR A 40 5.94 -10.01 3.18
CA TYR A 40 5.57 -9.73 4.56
C TYR A 40 6.45 -8.60 5.07
N LEU A 41 5.86 -7.42 5.27
CA LEU A 41 6.54 -6.20 5.70
C LEU A 41 6.07 -5.77 7.09
N CYS A 42 6.96 -5.84 8.09
CA CYS A 42 6.72 -5.26 9.40
C CYS A 42 7.36 -3.86 9.49
N LEU A 43 6.56 -2.83 9.77
CA LEU A 43 7.06 -1.47 9.96
C LEU A 43 7.90 -1.32 11.25
N ASN A 44 7.71 -2.22 12.23
CA ASN A 44 8.55 -2.32 13.43
C ASN A 44 8.66 -0.99 14.21
N GLY A 45 7.55 -0.22 14.28
CA GLY A 45 7.51 1.09 14.92
C GLY A 45 8.27 2.20 14.17
N LYS A 46 8.63 1.98 12.91
CA LYS A 46 9.42 2.91 12.09
C LYS A 46 8.57 3.57 11.01
N THR A 47 9.09 4.65 10.45
CA THR A 47 8.48 5.33 9.32
C THR A 47 9.13 4.89 8.02
N LEU A 48 8.30 4.37 7.10
CA LEU A 48 8.64 4.26 5.68
C LEU A 48 7.99 5.43 4.95
N ALA A 49 8.76 6.28 4.31
CA ALA A 49 8.25 7.42 3.57
C ALA A 49 8.40 7.23 2.06
N SER A 50 7.50 7.83 1.31
CA SER A 50 7.62 7.95 -0.15
C SER A 50 8.35 9.23 -0.52
N ASN A 51 9.16 9.19 -1.58
CA ASN A 51 9.71 10.37 -2.23
C ASN A 51 9.13 10.49 -3.64
N GLY A 52 8.65 11.67 -4.00
CA GLY A 52 8.04 11.91 -5.31
C GLY A 52 6.88 10.94 -5.59
N THR A 53 6.97 10.17 -6.66
CA THR A 53 5.95 9.19 -7.07
C THR A 53 6.18 7.78 -6.49
N ALA A 54 7.22 7.58 -5.68
CA ALA A 54 7.54 6.29 -5.07
C ALA A 54 6.37 5.78 -4.22
N LYS A 55 6.11 4.48 -4.31
CA LYS A 55 5.05 3.79 -3.56
C LYS A 55 5.34 2.29 -3.53
N ILE A 56 4.58 1.54 -2.76
CA ILE A 56 4.55 0.09 -2.92
C ILE A 56 3.57 -0.25 -4.05
N GLN A 57 4.05 -0.94 -5.07
CA GLN A 57 3.22 -1.49 -6.15
C GLN A 57 3.12 -3.00 -5.99
N VAL A 58 1.90 -3.51 -5.90
CA VAL A 58 1.63 -4.95 -5.83
C VAL A 58 0.86 -5.34 -7.09
N LYS A 59 1.38 -6.31 -7.84
CA LYS A 59 0.84 -6.65 -9.16
C LYS A 59 1.01 -8.12 -9.54
N ASN A 60 0.28 -8.54 -10.58
CA ASN A 60 0.41 -9.84 -11.23
C ASN A 60 0.28 -11.03 -10.24
N GLY A 61 -0.76 -11.03 -9.41
CA GLY A 61 -0.95 -12.06 -8.38
C GLY A 61 -0.08 -11.87 -7.14
N GLY A 62 0.64 -10.75 -7.05
CA GLY A 62 1.44 -10.42 -5.87
C GLY A 62 0.59 -10.19 -4.62
N ARG A 63 1.20 -10.35 -3.46
CA ARG A 63 0.56 -10.14 -2.16
C ARG A 63 1.47 -9.33 -1.23
N LEU A 64 0.93 -8.27 -0.66
CA LEU A 64 1.57 -7.53 0.43
C LEU A 64 0.84 -7.84 1.74
N VAL A 65 1.58 -8.30 2.74
CA VAL A 65 1.11 -8.43 4.12
C VAL A 65 1.83 -7.35 4.93
N LEU A 66 1.08 -6.32 5.32
CA LEU A 66 1.60 -5.18 6.08
C LEU A 66 1.24 -5.31 7.56
N CYS A 67 2.22 -5.24 8.41
CA CYS A 67 2.03 -5.26 9.86
C CYS A 67 2.94 -4.23 10.55
N ASP A 68 2.72 -4.07 11.85
CA ASP A 68 3.58 -3.26 12.71
C ASP A 68 3.74 -3.97 14.06
N CYS A 69 4.88 -4.58 14.26
CA CYS A 69 5.14 -5.47 15.39
C CYS A 69 5.36 -4.73 16.72
N ARG A 70 5.64 -3.42 16.67
CA ARG A 70 5.96 -2.60 17.87
C ARG A 70 4.98 -1.49 18.17
N GLY A 71 4.06 -1.19 17.24
CA GLY A 71 3.19 -0.03 17.32
C GLY A 71 3.89 1.28 16.92
N GLY A 72 3.09 2.22 16.42
CA GLY A 72 3.58 3.53 15.95
C GLY A 72 4.22 3.54 14.56
N GLY A 73 4.34 2.39 13.92
CA GLY A 73 4.87 2.28 12.56
C GLY A 73 3.98 2.97 11.53
N THR A 74 4.62 3.69 10.62
CA THR A 74 3.91 4.54 9.65
C THR A 74 4.44 4.35 8.25
N PHE A 75 3.56 4.23 7.28
CA PHE A 75 3.92 4.46 5.89
C PHE A 75 3.35 5.82 5.44
N LYS A 76 4.27 6.75 5.21
CA LYS A 76 3.95 8.13 4.84
C LYS A 76 4.03 8.29 3.33
N GLY A 77 2.89 8.49 2.68
CA GLY A 77 2.79 8.80 1.26
C GLY A 77 3.31 10.21 0.93
N ALA A 78 3.57 10.45 -0.34
CA ALA A 78 3.94 11.77 -0.86
C ALA A 78 2.81 12.36 -1.72
N THR A 79 2.99 13.62 -2.15
CA THR A 79 2.10 14.24 -3.13
C THR A 79 2.41 13.72 -4.53
N GLN A 80 1.38 13.25 -5.22
CA GLN A 80 1.50 12.67 -6.56
C GLN A 80 0.48 13.27 -7.52
N SER A 81 0.91 13.50 -8.77
CA SER A 81 0.02 13.95 -9.85
C SER A 81 -0.46 12.80 -10.76
N VAL A 82 0.05 11.59 -10.53
CA VAL A 82 -0.22 10.39 -11.33
C VAL A 82 -1.33 9.54 -10.73
N TRP A 83 -1.87 8.62 -11.53
CA TRP A 83 -2.83 7.61 -11.10
C TRP A 83 -2.29 6.72 -9.98
N GLY A 84 -3.18 6.28 -9.12
CA GLY A 84 -2.93 5.29 -8.08
C GLY A 84 -3.02 5.86 -6.67
N GLY A 85 -2.78 5.02 -5.68
CA GLY A 85 -2.62 5.40 -4.29
C GLY A 85 -1.26 6.02 -4.03
N ALA A 86 -1.18 6.99 -3.13
CA ALA A 86 0.09 7.62 -2.81
C ALA A 86 0.98 6.78 -1.88
N CYS A 87 0.42 5.76 -1.21
CA CYS A 87 1.18 4.77 -0.44
C CYS A 87 1.25 3.44 -1.20
N ILE A 88 0.10 2.87 -1.55
CA ILE A 88 0.00 1.52 -2.12
C ILE A 88 -0.87 1.54 -3.37
N TYR A 89 -0.39 0.87 -4.41
CA TYR A 89 -1.10 0.65 -5.66
C TYR A 89 -1.24 -0.86 -5.90
N LEU A 90 -2.47 -1.31 -6.11
CA LEU A 90 -2.81 -2.70 -6.38
C LEU A 90 -3.27 -2.86 -7.83
N TYR A 91 -2.75 -3.88 -8.51
CA TYR A 91 -3.17 -4.32 -9.82
C TYR A 91 -3.17 -5.85 -9.88
N THR A 92 -4.32 -6.48 -10.03
CA THR A 92 -4.47 -7.95 -9.98
C THR A 92 -3.72 -8.55 -8.79
N SER A 93 -4.01 -8.09 -7.57
CA SER A 93 -3.16 -8.39 -6.41
C SER A 93 -3.89 -8.24 -5.07
N THR A 94 -3.24 -8.66 -4.00
CA THR A 94 -3.82 -8.65 -2.65
C THR A 94 -2.99 -7.81 -1.67
N LEU A 95 -3.69 -7.01 -0.86
CA LEU A 95 -3.15 -6.37 0.34
C LEU A 95 -3.88 -6.90 1.56
N ASP A 96 -3.11 -7.39 2.55
CA ASP A 96 -3.61 -7.67 3.90
C ASP A 96 -2.92 -6.74 4.88
N MET A 97 -3.68 -5.90 5.56
CA MET A 97 -3.17 -4.96 6.55
C MET A 97 -3.59 -5.37 7.96
N PHE A 98 -2.61 -5.75 8.77
CA PHE A 98 -2.80 -6.13 10.16
C PHE A 98 -2.46 -5.02 11.15
N GLY A 99 -1.67 -4.03 10.73
CA GLY A 99 -1.24 -2.93 11.61
C GLY A 99 -0.47 -1.85 10.86
N GLY A 100 -0.04 -0.84 11.61
CA GLY A 100 0.62 0.33 11.09
C GLY A 100 -0.35 1.42 10.63
N LYS A 101 0.18 2.54 10.20
CA LYS A 101 -0.57 3.71 9.76
C LYS A 101 -0.19 4.12 8.35
N LEU A 102 -1.18 4.28 7.46
CA LEU A 102 -1.01 4.88 6.13
C LEU A 102 -1.48 6.33 6.19
N THR A 103 -0.59 7.29 5.92
CA THR A 103 -0.89 8.72 6.10
C THR A 103 -0.12 9.62 5.14
N GLY A 104 -0.55 10.88 5.03
CA GLY A 104 0.15 11.92 4.28
C GLY A 104 0.16 11.75 2.77
N GLY A 105 -0.53 10.75 2.26
CA GLY A 105 -0.69 10.55 0.83
C GLY A 105 -1.61 11.61 0.23
N LYS A 106 -1.18 12.26 -0.85
CA LYS A 106 -1.97 13.25 -1.57
C LYS A 106 -1.92 12.98 -3.06
N VAL A 107 -3.08 12.76 -3.67
CA VAL A 107 -3.20 12.62 -5.13
C VAL A 107 -3.86 13.86 -5.69
N THR A 108 -3.16 14.57 -6.57
CA THR A 108 -3.61 15.83 -7.19
C THR A 108 -4.07 15.67 -8.64
N GLY A 109 -3.81 14.52 -9.25
CA GLY A 109 -4.17 14.19 -10.63
C GLY A 109 -5.63 13.70 -10.79
N LYS A 110 -5.92 13.19 -11.99
CA LYS A 110 -7.27 12.72 -12.38
C LYS A 110 -7.57 11.30 -11.86
N GLY A 111 -7.33 10.98 -10.63
CA GLY A 111 -7.74 9.68 -10.11
C GLY A 111 -6.83 9.12 -9.05
N GLY A 112 -7.38 8.26 -8.24
CA GLY A 112 -6.67 7.53 -7.21
C GLY A 112 -7.09 7.91 -5.79
N GLY A 113 -6.88 6.98 -4.88
CA GLY A 113 -7.05 7.16 -3.45
C GLY A 113 -5.87 7.89 -2.84
N GLY A 114 -6.11 8.72 -1.86
CA GLY A 114 -5.03 9.39 -1.15
C GLY A 114 -3.99 8.42 -0.59
N ALA A 115 -4.39 7.27 -0.07
CA ALA A 115 -3.47 6.24 0.40
C ALA A 115 -3.38 5.04 -0.55
N ILE A 116 -4.50 4.39 -0.85
CA ILE A 116 -4.56 3.12 -1.58
C ILE A 116 -5.40 3.24 -2.84
N ALA A 117 -4.94 2.64 -3.94
CA ALA A 117 -5.76 2.43 -5.13
C ALA A 117 -5.85 0.95 -5.50
N LEU A 118 -7.07 0.50 -5.79
CA LEU A 118 -7.40 -0.80 -6.36
C LEU A 118 -7.75 -0.57 -7.83
N ASP A 119 -6.86 -0.95 -8.76
CA ASP A 119 -6.94 -0.55 -10.17
C ASP A 119 -7.73 -1.54 -11.04
N ASP A 120 -8.02 -2.73 -10.56
CA ASP A 120 -8.85 -3.70 -11.27
C ASP A 120 -9.79 -4.50 -10.35
N GLN A 121 -10.68 -5.29 -10.97
CA GLN A 121 -11.67 -6.11 -10.26
C GLN A 121 -11.07 -7.29 -9.49
N GLN A 122 -9.84 -7.70 -9.78
CA GLN A 122 -9.14 -8.81 -9.13
C GLN A 122 -8.32 -8.35 -7.92
N CYS A 123 -8.27 -7.03 -7.66
CA CYS A 123 -7.65 -6.51 -6.46
C CYS A 123 -8.46 -6.87 -5.21
N ILE A 124 -7.77 -7.27 -4.15
CA ILE A 124 -8.37 -7.53 -2.85
C ILE A 124 -7.60 -6.74 -1.79
N PHE A 125 -8.31 -5.94 -1.01
CA PHE A 125 -7.76 -5.33 0.19
C PHE A 125 -8.52 -5.80 1.41
N ASN A 126 -7.84 -6.51 2.31
CA ASN A 126 -8.35 -6.94 3.61
C ASN A 126 -7.70 -6.11 4.72
N MET A 127 -8.49 -5.38 5.47
CA MET A 127 -8.03 -4.60 6.63
C MET A 127 -8.46 -5.30 7.91
N TYR A 128 -7.50 -5.87 8.62
CA TYR A 128 -7.69 -6.54 9.91
C TYR A 128 -7.35 -5.62 11.08
N GLY A 129 -6.53 -4.58 10.84
CA GLY A 129 -6.11 -3.62 11.84
C GLY A 129 -5.33 -2.47 11.23
N GLY A 130 -4.85 -1.57 12.09
CA GLY A 130 -4.12 -0.38 11.68
C GLY A 130 -5.00 0.85 11.42
N GLU A 131 -4.42 1.88 10.86
CA GLU A 131 -5.08 3.16 10.62
C GLU A 131 -4.77 3.69 9.21
N ILE A 132 -5.78 4.20 8.52
CA ILE A 132 -5.63 4.98 7.27
C ILE A 132 -6.20 6.35 7.55
N SER A 133 -5.35 7.37 7.66
CA SER A 133 -5.79 8.72 8.04
C SER A 133 -4.91 9.83 7.48
N GLY A 134 -5.46 11.03 7.37
CA GLY A 134 -4.71 12.20 6.90
C GLY A 134 -4.25 12.08 5.44
N ASN A 135 -5.00 11.36 4.61
CA ASN A 135 -4.74 11.21 3.19
C ASN A 135 -5.74 12.03 2.37
N ASN A 136 -5.37 12.44 1.16
CA ASN A 136 -6.20 13.29 0.31
C ASN A 136 -6.18 12.82 -1.15
N GLY A 137 -7.34 12.49 -1.67
CA GLY A 137 -7.57 12.25 -3.10
C GLY A 137 -8.37 13.42 -3.68
N LYS A 138 -7.81 14.16 -4.64
CA LYS A 138 -8.43 15.40 -5.17
C LYS A 138 -9.85 15.20 -5.70
N ASN A 139 -10.09 14.14 -6.46
CA ASN A 139 -11.35 13.92 -7.17
C ASN A 139 -12.10 12.68 -6.71
N TYR A 140 -11.49 11.84 -5.87
CA TYR A 140 -11.99 10.53 -5.46
C TYR A 140 -11.66 10.26 -3.99
N GLY A 141 -11.74 9.01 -3.54
CA GLY A 141 -11.57 8.64 -2.15
C GLY A 141 -10.29 9.15 -1.50
N GLY A 142 -10.40 9.88 -0.40
CA GLY A 142 -9.25 10.37 0.37
C GLY A 142 -8.35 9.24 0.87
N ALA A 143 -8.93 8.17 1.37
CA ALA A 143 -8.19 6.99 1.86
C ALA A 143 -8.02 5.93 0.76
N ILE A 144 -9.12 5.37 0.26
CA ILE A 144 -9.14 4.25 -0.68
C ILE A 144 -9.89 4.66 -1.94
N PHE A 145 -9.36 4.28 -3.08
CA PHE A 145 -10.01 4.41 -4.38
C PHE A 145 -10.13 3.05 -5.06
N ARG A 146 -11.33 2.74 -5.52
CA ARG A 146 -11.61 1.59 -6.39
C ARG A 146 -11.89 2.12 -7.78
N LYS A 147 -11.09 1.70 -8.76
CA LYS A 147 -11.25 2.15 -10.14
C LYS A 147 -12.56 1.62 -10.71
N PHE A 148 -13.32 2.54 -11.28
CA PHE A 148 -14.52 2.22 -12.05
C PHE A 148 -14.23 2.40 -13.54
N ASN A 149 -14.57 1.42 -14.34
CA ASN A 149 -14.50 1.55 -15.80
C ASN A 149 -15.90 1.84 -16.34
N ALA A 150 -16.13 3.09 -16.73
CA ALA A 150 -17.41 3.54 -17.25
C ALA A 150 -17.86 2.80 -18.54
N ASN A 151 -16.91 2.23 -19.29
CA ASN A 151 -17.19 1.45 -20.50
C ASN A 151 -17.51 -0.02 -20.21
N MET A 152 -17.38 -0.44 -18.95
CA MET A 152 -17.71 -1.78 -18.47
C MET A 152 -18.50 -1.66 -17.16
N PRO A 153 -19.79 -1.37 -17.21
CA PRO A 153 -20.59 -1.00 -16.02
C PRO A 153 -20.67 -2.09 -14.95
N ASN A 154 -20.34 -3.33 -15.28
CA ASN A 154 -20.30 -4.46 -14.35
C ASN A 154 -18.89 -4.74 -13.79
N THR A 155 -17.86 -3.95 -14.15
CA THR A 155 -16.50 -4.11 -13.61
C THR A 155 -16.26 -3.07 -12.54
N THR A 156 -16.42 -3.47 -11.29
CA THR A 156 -16.00 -2.67 -10.13
C THR A 156 -14.51 -2.92 -9.84
N GLY A 157 -13.78 -1.87 -9.50
CA GLY A 157 -12.37 -2.01 -9.12
C GLY A 157 -12.23 -2.73 -7.78
N GLY A 158 -11.87 -3.98 -7.78
CA GLY A 158 -11.47 -4.79 -6.63
C GLY A 158 -12.48 -4.88 -5.47
N THR A 159 -12.11 -5.63 -4.46
CA THR A 159 -12.86 -5.84 -3.22
C THR A 159 -12.13 -5.21 -2.04
N PHE A 160 -12.85 -4.48 -1.21
CA PHE A 160 -12.35 -4.01 0.09
C PHE A 160 -13.18 -4.64 1.22
N ASN A 161 -12.49 -5.37 2.09
CA ASN A 161 -13.06 -6.00 3.28
C ASN A 161 -12.45 -5.36 4.52
N MET A 162 -13.29 -4.84 5.42
CA MET A 162 -12.84 -4.26 6.68
C MET A 162 -13.31 -5.13 7.85
N TYR A 163 -12.37 -5.78 8.52
CA TYR A 163 -12.59 -6.63 9.68
C TYR A 163 -12.19 -5.92 10.97
N GLY A 164 -11.36 -4.89 10.87
CA GLY A 164 -10.89 -4.09 12.00
C GLY A 164 -10.08 -2.88 11.53
N GLY A 165 -9.57 -2.10 12.47
CA GLY A 165 -8.83 -0.88 12.18
C GLY A 165 -9.69 0.37 12.07
N THR A 166 -9.12 1.45 11.58
CA THR A 166 -9.77 2.77 11.50
C THR A 166 -9.44 3.48 10.20
N ILE A 167 -10.45 4.10 9.59
CA ILE A 167 -10.30 5.00 8.44
C ILE A 167 -10.85 6.37 8.83
N LYS A 168 -10.06 7.45 8.66
CA LYS A 168 -10.41 8.83 9.03
C LYS A 168 -10.08 9.81 7.90
#